data_5cca19b3482712f01bd13a984150db47
#
_entry.id   5cca19b3482712f01bd13a984150db47
#
_cell.length_a   1.000
_cell.length_b   1.000
_cell.length_c   1.000
_cell.angle_alpha   90.00
_cell.angle_beta   90.00
_cell.angle_gamma   90.00
#
_symmetry.space_group_name_H-M   'P 1'
#
loop_
_entity.id
_entity.type
_entity.pdbx_description
1 polymer ?
#
loop_
_entity_poly.entity_id
_entity_poly.type
_entity_poly.pdbx_seq_one_letter_code
_entity_poly.pdbx_strand_id
1 'polypeptide(L)'
;MISANENFTRIPENYIFADVARRLADYKKEHPKSDVINLGIGDVTLPLPYPISRAMAEASLEMSTPCGFRGYPPDGGYPFLREKLATRYADFGIALSWDEIFISDGAKSDLAAIQELFDFSCAM
;
A
#
# COMPACT_ATOMS: atom_id res chain seq x y z
N MET A 1 32.30 -15.67 -9.28
CA MET A 1 32.29 -15.40 -7.83
C MET A 1 31.19 -14.38 -7.60
N ILE A 2 30.23 -14.65 -6.72
CA ILE A 2 29.14 -13.71 -6.40
C ILE A 2 29.66 -12.84 -5.25
N SER A 3 29.71 -11.51 -5.43
CA SER A 3 30.05 -10.56 -4.39
C SER A 3 28.79 -9.89 -3.84
N ALA A 4 28.76 -9.59 -2.56
CA ALA A 4 27.68 -8.81 -1.96
C ALA A 4 27.76 -7.35 -2.46
N ASN A 5 26.59 -6.71 -2.53
CA ASN A 5 26.54 -5.28 -2.87
C ASN A 5 27.07 -4.46 -1.69
N GLU A 6 28.21 -3.82 -1.89
CA GLU A 6 28.91 -3.02 -0.86
C GLU A 6 28.07 -1.83 -0.32
N ASN A 7 27.06 -1.39 -1.06
CA ASN A 7 26.17 -0.33 -0.58
C ASN A 7 25.37 -0.75 0.66
N PHE A 8 25.15 -2.05 0.88
CA PHE A 8 24.51 -2.53 2.11
C PHE A 8 25.32 -2.25 3.36
N THR A 9 26.67 -2.15 3.25
CA THR A 9 27.53 -1.81 4.39
C THR A 9 27.41 -0.35 4.82
N ARG A 10 26.83 0.50 3.98
CA ARG A 10 26.61 1.93 4.23
C ARG A 10 25.23 2.23 4.83
N ILE A 11 24.35 1.23 4.87
CA ILE A 11 23.02 1.39 5.48
C ILE A 11 23.22 1.43 7.00
N PRO A 12 22.65 2.42 7.72
CA PRO A 12 22.69 2.45 9.17
C PRO A 12 22.15 1.15 9.75
N GLU A 13 22.83 0.59 10.75
CA GLU A 13 22.43 -0.68 11.41
C GLU A 13 21.03 -0.62 12.01
N ASN A 14 20.58 0.56 12.42
CA ASN A 14 19.28 0.78 13.04
C ASN A 14 18.36 1.61 12.14
N TYR A 15 17.26 1.01 11.76
CA TYR A 15 16.15 1.74 11.14
C TYR A 15 15.47 2.63 12.19
N ILE A 16 15.31 3.92 11.88
CA ILE A 16 14.84 4.95 12.82
C ILE A 16 13.57 4.55 13.60
N PHE A 17 12.62 3.85 12.94
CA PHE A 17 11.38 3.42 13.59
C PHE A 17 11.59 2.31 14.62
N ALA A 18 12.58 1.43 14.42
CA ALA A 18 12.94 0.40 15.41
C ALA A 18 13.53 1.05 16.66
N ASP A 19 14.34 2.09 16.49
CA ASP A 19 14.93 2.83 17.62
C ASP A 19 13.87 3.60 18.40
N VAL A 20 12.93 4.26 17.71
CA VAL A 20 11.78 4.93 18.32
C VAL A 20 10.90 3.94 19.08
N ALA A 21 10.60 2.77 18.50
CA ALA A 21 9.81 1.74 19.17
C ALA A 21 10.47 1.22 20.44
N ARG A 22 11.80 1.01 20.42
CA ARG A 22 12.56 0.62 21.60
C ARG A 22 12.50 1.68 22.69
N ARG A 23 12.78 2.94 22.37
CA ARG A 23 12.72 4.08 23.33
C ARG A 23 11.32 4.23 23.93
N LEU A 24 10.29 4.06 23.12
CA LEU A 24 8.90 4.08 23.60
C LEU A 24 8.60 2.94 24.57
N ALA A 25 9.10 1.73 24.27
CA ALA A 25 8.93 0.58 25.15
C ALA A 25 9.64 0.78 26.50
N ASP A 26 10.85 1.33 26.48
CA ASP A 26 11.61 1.63 27.70
C ASP A 26 10.93 2.74 28.51
N TYR A 27 10.50 3.81 27.87
CA TYR A 27 9.74 4.88 28.54
C TYR A 27 8.46 4.37 29.22
N LYS A 28 7.69 3.49 28.56
CA LYS A 28 6.49 2.89 29.15
C LYS A 28 6.76 1.99 30.35
N LYS A 29 7.94 1.33 30.39
CA LYS A 29 8.35 0.55 31.57
C LYS A 29 8.66 1.43 32.76
N GLU A 30 9.35 2.56 32.52
CA GLU A 30 9.71 3.52 33.58
C GLU A 30 8.50 4.34 34.04
N HIS A 31 7.54 4.57 33.13
CA HIS A 31 6.34 5.39 33.36
C HIS A 31 5.04 4.64 33.04
N PRO A 32 4.68 3.59 33.78
CA PRO A 32 3.55 2.70 33.44
C PRO A 32 2.18 3.36 33.50
N LYS A 33 2.06 4.55 34.11
CA LYS A 33 0.80 5.32 34.19
C LYS A 33 0.73 6.46 33.17
N SER A 34 1.75 6.63 32.33
CA SER A 34 1.76 7.69 31.31
C SER A 34 0.82 7.34 30.17
N ASP A 35 -0.01 8.28 29.78
CA ASP A 35 -0.72 8.23 28.50
C ASP A 35 0.20 8.79 27.40
N VAL A 36 0.66 7.91 26.53
CA VAL A 36 1.62 8.27 25.47
C VAL A 36 0.90 8.36 24.14
N ILE A 37 0.84 9.56 23.59
CA ILE A 37 0.32 9.82 22.25
C ILE A 37 1.46 9.59 21.23
N ASN A 38 1.28 8.59 20.36
CA ASN A 38 2.23 8.29 19.30
C ASN A 38 1.87 9.06 18.02
N LEU A 39 2.68 10.02 17.65
CA LEU A 39 2.55 10.81 16.42
C LEU A 39 3.62 10.45 15.37
N GLY A 40 4.38 9.38 15.61
CA GLY A 40 5.53 9.02 14.77
C GLY A 40 5.17 8.41 13.42
N ILE A 41 4.08 7.67 13.34
CA ILE A 41 3.62 6.99 12.11
C ILE A 41 2.11 7.14 12.01
N GLY A 42 1.64 7.54 10.83
CA GLY A 42 0.22 7.46 10.51
C GLY A 42 -0.18 5.98 10.34
N ASP A 43 -1.17 5.55 11.09
CA ASP A 43 -1.70 4.20 11.03
C ASP A 43 -3.23 4.23 10.97
N VAL A 44 -3.82 3.15 10.46
CA VAL A 44 -5.27 2.97 10.50
C VAL A 44 -5.69 2.64 11.94
N THR A 45 -6.55 3.47 12.50
CA THR A 45 -7.00 3.36 13.91
C THR A 45 -8.40 2.77 14.04
N LEU A 46 -9.12 2.63 12.94
CA LEU A 46 -10.48 2.10 12.92
C LEU A 46 -10.53 0.75 12.20
N PRO A 47 -11.38 -0.17 12.66
CA PRO A 47 -11.60 -1.44 11.96
C PRO A 47 -12.23 -1.18 10.58
N LEU A 48 -12.08 -2.16 9.68
CA LEU A 48 -12.78 -2.14 8.40
C LEU A 48 -14.30 -2.07 8.63
N PRO A 49 -15.01 -1.22 7.87
CA PRO A 49 -16.48 -1.23 7.89
C PRO A 49 -17.01 -2.62 7.49
N TYR A 50 -18.06 -3.07 8.16
CA TYR A 50 -18.64 -4.39 7.93
C TYR A 50 -18.97 -4.69 6.46
N PRO A 51 -19.53 -3.76 5.64
CA PRO A 51 -19.76 -4.04 4.23
C PRO A 51 -18.49 -4.37 3.43
N ILE A 52 -17.36 -3.78 3.80
CA ILE A 52 -16.06 -4.03 3.15
C ILE A 52 -15.55 -5.42 3.50
N SER A 53 -15.50 -5.76 4.79
CA SER A 53 -15.04 -7.07 5.24
C SER A 53 -15.92 -8.22 4.71
N ARG A 54 -17.23 -7.99 4.62
CA ARG A 54 -18.18 -8.92 4.00
C ARG A 54 -17.89 -9.11 2.51
N ALA A 55 -17.73 -8.04 1.74
CA ALA A 55 -17.43 -8.11 0.31
C ALA A 55 -16.10 -8.85 0.03
N MET A 56 -15.09 -8.63 0.87
CA MET A 56 -13.82 -9.36 0.78
C MET A 56 -14.01 -10.87 1.02
N ALA A 57 -14.80 -11.24 2.02
CA ALA A 57 -15.09 -12.65 2.31
C ALA A 57 -15.86 -13.31 1.15
N GLU A 58 -16.88 -12.65 0.61
CA GLU A 58 -17.66 -13.10 -0.53
C GLU A 58 -16.78 -13.29 -1.77
N ALA A 59 -15.90 -12.33 -2.08
CA ALA A 59 -14.96 -12.44 -3.19
C ALA A 59 -13.96 -13.59 -3.02
N SER A 60 -13.51 -13.84 -1.79
CA SER A 60 -12.63 -14.96 -1.49
C SER A 60 -13.33 -16.32 -1.72
N LEU A 61 -14.59 -16.43 -1.34
CA LEU A 61 -15.40 -17.63 -1.58
C LEU A 61 -15.70 -17.81 -3.08
N GLU A 62 -15.99 -16.74 -3.80
CA GLU A 62 -16.17 -16.78 -5.26
C GLU A 62 -14.95 -17.38 -5.96
N MET A 63 -13.74 -16.98 -5.56
CA MET A 63 -12.48 -17.49 -6.11
C MET A 63 -12.27 -19.00 -5.90
N SER A 64 -12.96 -19.65 -4.98
CA SER A 64 -12.90 -21.09 -4.75
C SER A 64 -13.73 -21.91 -5.74
N THR A 65 -14.51 -21.27 -6.60
CA THR A 65 -15.37 -21.92 -7.58
C THR A 65 -14.79 -21.82 -9.00
N PRO A 66 -15.02 -22.82 -9.86
CA PRO A 66 -14.55 -22.76 -11.25
C PRO A 66 -15.09 -21.55 -12.04
N CYS A 67 -16.31 -21.09 -11.74
CA CYS A 67 -16.93 -19.93 -12.42
C CYS A 67 -16.43 -18.60 -11.88
N GLY A 68 -16.04 -18.54 -10.62
CA GLY A 68 -15.59 -17.33 -9.96
C GLY A 68 -14.07 -17.16 -9.94
N PHE A 69 -13.33 -18.23 -10.26
CA PHE A 69 -11.88 -18.18 -10.32
C PHE A 69 -11.39 -17.17 -11.38
N ARG A 70 -10.49 -16.29 -10.97
CA ARG A 70 -9.87 -15.29 -11.83
C ARG A 70 -8.35 -15.47 -11.75
N GLY A 71 -7.73 -15.65 -12.92
CA GLY A 71 -6.27 -15.68 -13.05
C GLY A 71 -5.64 -14.30 -13.11
N TYR A 72 -4.52 -14.20 -13.80
CA TYR A 72 -3.88 -12.89 -14.03
C TYR A 72 -4.83 -11.95 -14.78
N PRO A 73 -4.98 -10.70 -14.30
CA PRO A 73 -5.71 -9.69 -15.05
C PRO A 73 -4.91 -9.21 -16.27
N PRO A 74 -5.52 -8.47 -17.21
CA PRO A 74 -4.79 -7.61 -18.13
C PRO A 74 -3.89 -6.62 -17.38
N ASP A 75 -2.81 -6.13 -18.01
CA ASP A 75 -1.77 -5.29 -17.38
C ASP A 75 -2.32 -4.07 -16.61
N GLY A 76 -3.38 -3.45 -17.11
CA GLY A 76 -4.03 -2.34 -16.42
C GLY A 76 -5.04 -2.74 -15.33
N GLY A 77 -5.28 -4.03 -15.13
CA GLY A 77 -6.32 -4.54 -14.24
C GLY A 77 -7.61 -4.94 -14.97
N TYR A 78 -8.51 -5.60 -14.28
CA TYR A 78 -9.79 -6.05 -14.84
C TYR A 78 -10.67 -4.88 -15.31
N PRO A 79 -11.21 -4.90 -16.53
CA PRO A 79 -12.03 -3.82 -17.07
C PRO A 79 -13.21 -3.45 -16.17
N PHE A 80 -13.92 -4.44 -15.63
CA PHE A 80 -15.08 -4.20 -14.76
C PHE A 80 -14.75 -3.35 -13.52
N LEU A 81 -13.53 -3.51 -12.97
CA LEU A 81 -13.08 -2.72 -11.82
C LEU A 81 -12.70 -1.31 -12.24
N ARG A 82 -11.98 -1.18 -13.36
CA ARG A 82 -11.57 0.11 -13.92
C ARG A 82 -12.78 0.97 -14.30
N GLU A 83 -13.82 0.37 -14.92
CA GLU A 83 -15.09 1.03 -15.25
C GLU A 83 -15.83 1.51 -13.99
N LYS A 84 -15.89 0.67 -12.95
CA LYS A 84 -16.50 1.07 -11.67
C LYS A 84 -15.76 2.22 -11.00
N LEU A 85 -14.45 2.23 -11.07
CA LEU A 85 -13.64 3.32 -10.54
C LEU A 85 -13.84 4.60 -11.35
N ALA A 86 -13.87 4.53 -12.68
CA ALA A 86 -14.20 5.68 -13.54
C ALA A 86 -15.57 6.28 -13.17
N THR A 87 -16.59 5.43 -13.01
CA THR A 87 -17.91 5.87 -12.54
C THR A 87 -17.83 6.55 -11.16
N ARG A 88 -17.06 5.98 -10.24
CA ARG A 88 -16.89 6.56 -8.91
C ARG A 88 -16.20 7.93 -8.94
N TYR A 89 -15.20 8.12 -9.79
CA TYR A 89 -14.57 9.43 -9.98
C TYR A 89 -15.55 10.46 -10.58
N ALA A 90 -16.44 10.02 -11.48
CA ALA A 90 -17.47 10.89 -12.03
C ALA A 90 -18.44 11.43 -10.97
N ASP A 91 -18.74 10.66 -9.91
CA ASP A 91 -19.52 11.13 -8.76
C ASP A 91 -18.89 12.34 -8.04
N PHE A 92 -17.57 12.49 -8.16
CA PHE A 92 -16.82 13.63 -7.63
C PHE A 92 -16.56 14.74 -8.66
N GLY A 93 -17.19 14.64 -9.84
CA GLY A 93 -17.02 15.60 -10.94
C GLY A 93 -15.72 15.42 -11.74
N ILE A 94 -15.04 14.29 -11.59
CA ILE A 94 -13.81 13.97 -12.31
C ILE A 94 -14.14 12.98 -13.42
N ALA A 95 -14.10 13.44 -14.67
CA ALA A 95 -14.35 12.59 -15.85
C ALA A 95 -13.04 11.88 -16.23
N LEU A 96 -12.99 10.57 -16.01
CA LEU A 96 -11.93 9.67 -16.45
C LEU A 96 -12.51 8.59 -17.36
N SER A 97 -11.77 8.24 -18.40
CA SER A 97 -12.00 7.02 -19.14
C SER A 97 -11.44 5.83 -18.36
N TRP A 98 -12.05 4.65 -18.52
CA TRP A 98 -11.59 3.45 -17.81
C TRP A 98 -10.15 3.05 -18.17
N ASP A 99 -9.66 3.40 -19.37
CA ASP A 99 -8.30 3.14 -19.84
C ASP A 99 -7.24 4.09 -19.25
N GLU A 100 -7.67 5.16 -18.60
CA GLU A 100 -6.80 6.04 -17.80
C GLU A 100 -6.60 5.53 -16.36
N ILE A 101 -7.23 4.41 -15.98
CA ILE A 101 -7.15 3.84 -14.63
C ILE A 101 -6.34 2.56 -14.67
N PHE A 102 -5.29 2.49 -13.86
CA PHE A 102 -4.43 1.33 -13.68
C PHE A 102 -4.56 0.80 -12.26
N ILE A 103 -4.68 -0.52 -12.12
CA ILE A 103 -4.80 -1.19 -10.83
C ILE A 103 -3.44 -1.75 -10.44
N SER A 104 -2.98 -1.38 -9.26
CA SER A 104 -1.72 -1.85 -8.69
C SER A 104 -1.93 -2.47 -7.30
N ASP A 105 -0.86 -2.93 -6.71
CA ASP A 105 -0.83 -3.48 -5.35
C ASP A 105 -0.63 -2.40 -4.26
N GLY A 106 -0.61 -1.13 -4.66
CA GLY A 106 -0.58 0.01 -3.75
C GLY A 106 0.33 1.15 -4.17
N ALA A 107 0.16 2.30 -3.52
CA ALA A 107 0.83 3.56 -3.87
C ALA A 107 2.37 3.48 -3.85
N LYS A 108 2.98 2.62 -3.06
CA LYS A 108 4.45 2.47 -3.05
C LYS A 108 4.97 1.88 -4.34
N SER A 109 4.29 0.88 -4.88
CA SER A 109 4.62 0.27 -6.17
C SER A 109 4.43 1.26 -7.30
N ASP A 110 3.35 2.04 -7.27
CA ASP A 110 3.08 3.08 -8.26
C ASP A 110 4.16 4.17 -8.24
N LEU A 111 4.56 4.63 -7.05
CA LEU A 111 5.63 5.62 -6.90
C LEU A 111 6.98 5.09 -7.40
N ALA A 112 7.26 3.82 -7.21
CA ALA A 112 8.48 3.20 -7.74
C ALA A 112 8.43 3.12 -9.27
N ALA A 113 7.31 2.67 -9.83
CA ALA A 113 7.13 2.52 -11.27
C ALA A 113 7.13 3.87 -12.01
N ILE A 114 6.50 4.92 -11.45
CA ILE A 114 6.48 6.26 -12.04
C ILE A 114 7.91 6.83 -12.19
N GLN A 115 8.81 6.54 -11.26
CA GLN A 115 10.19 7.03 -11.34
C GLN A 115 10.92 6.52 -12.58
N GLU A 116 10.59 5.32 -13.06
CA GLU A 116 11.20 4.74 -14.25
C GLU A 116 10.75 5.40 -15.56
N LEU A 117 9.68 6.20 -15.53
CA LEU A 117 9.21 6.97 -16.69
C LEU A 117 10.06 8.22 -16.95
N PHE A 118 10.87 8.63 -15.99
CA PHE A 118 11.66 9.85 -16.07
C PHE A 118 13.16 9.54 -16.12
N ASP A 119 13.90 10.29 -16.92
CA ASP A 119 15.36 10.23 -16.94
C ASP A 119 15.91 10.79 -15.61
N PHE A 120 17.01 10.23 -15.11
CA PHE A 120 17.73 10.70 -13.92
C PHE A 120 18.14 12.18 -13.99
N SER A 121 18.24 12.76 -15.18
CA SER A 121 18.49 14.18 -15.40
C SER A 121 17.32 15.08 -14.96
N CYS A 122 16.11 14.52 -14.77
CA CYS A 122 14.94 15.26 -14.32
C CYS A 122 14.81 15.32 -12.78
N ALA A 123 15.70 14.67 -12.05
CA ALA A 123 15.65 14.53 -10.59
C ALA A 123 16.46 15.59 -9.82
N MET A 124 16.65 16.78 -10.38
CA MET A 124 17.29 17.90 -9.67
C MET A 124 16.34 19.07 -9.42
#